data_4d67a0579b51763a1e1140f822735bba
#
_entry.id   4d67a0579b51763a1e1140f822735bba
#
_cell.length_a   1.000
_cell.length_b   1.000
_cell.length_c   1.000
_cell.angle_alpha   90.00
_cell.angle_beta   90.00
_cell.angle_gamma   90.00
#
_symmetry.space_group_name_H-M   'P 1'
#
loop_
_entity.id
_entity.type
_entity.pdbx_description
1 polymer ?
#
loop_
_entity_poly.entity_id
_entity_poly.type
_entity_poly.pdbx_seq_one_letter_code
_entity_poly.pdbx_strand_id
1 'polypeptide(L)'
;KNGWRLGMQSYSFHLFPLTEALDKTQELGLKYIEIYPGHKLGGKWGDKVFDFNLDAQTQKEIKELATSKGIKIVGTGVYVAEKSSDWEKMFKFAKAMDLEFITCEPALSDWDLVEKLSKQYNIKISVHNHPQPSDYWKPENLLKAISGRSQSLGSCSDVGHWRREGLNQIDCLKQLKGRIISLHFKDIAPKRATRRNLGHRHPRCKGNVERTQIPEFQGSILYRV
;
A
#
# COMPACT_ATOMS: atom_id res chain seq x y z
N LYS A 1 -1.89 -19.09 13.46
CA LYS A 1 -1.34 -17.81 12.96
C LYS A 1 -1.70 -17.71 11.50
N ASN A 2 -2.40 -16.64 11.09
CA ASN A 2 -3.06 -16.53 9.78
C ASN A 2 -2.12 -16.16 8.62
N GLY A 3 -0.78 -16.20 8.80
CA GLY A 3 0.20 -15.85 7.77
C GLY A 3 0.26 -14.35 7.41
N TRP A 4 -0.50 -13.49 8.10
CA TRP A 4 -0.53 -12.05 7.84
C TRP A 4 0.67 -11.35 8.44
N ARG A 5 1.18 -10.36 7.73
CA ARG A 5 2.21 -9.44 8.21
C ARG A 5 1.56 -8.09 8.53
N LEU A 6 1.70 -7.66 9.77
CA LEU A 6 1.25 -6.32 10.17
C LEU A 6 2.37 -5.32 9.93
N GLY A 7 2.03 -4.19 9.32
CA GLY A 7 2.94 -3.10 9.03
C GLY A 7 2.27 -1.75 9.14
N MET A 8 3.06 -0.72 8.91
CA MET A 8 2.62 0.67 8.90
C MET A 8 2.61 1.19 7.46
N GLN A 9 1.54 1.90 7.07
CA GLN A 9 1.58 2.77 5.90
C GLN A 9 2.04 4.15 6.38
N SER A 10 3.18 4.62 5.89
CA SER A 10 3.88 5.78 6.45
C SER A 10 3.09 7.10 6.36
N TYR A 11 2.05 7.15 5.54
CA TYR A 11 1.14 8.30 5.50
C TYR A 11 0.42 8.54 6.85
N SER A 12 0.32 7.53 7.70
CA SER A 12 -0.16 7.70 9.08
C SER A 12 0.69 8.69 9.87
N PHE A 13 1.94 8.82 9.48
CA PHE A 13 2.92 9.73 10.09
C PHE A 13 3.33 10.88 9.15
N HIS A 14 2.46 11.29 8.23
CA HIS A 14 2.77 12.29 7.19
C HIS A 14 3.17 13.68 7.73
N LEU A 15 2.88 13.96 9.00
CA LEU A 15 3.31 15.19 9.69
C LEU A 15 4.74 15.10 10.24
N PHE A 16 5.37 13.93 10.20
CA PHE A 16 6.72 13.68 10.66
C PHE A 16 7.60 13.28 9.48
N PRO A 17 8.91 13.52 9.52
CA PRO A 17 9.81 12.98 8.51
C PRO A 17 9.91 11.45 8.59
N LEU A 18 10.39 10.82 7.51
CA LEU A 18 10.51 9.36 7.42
C LEU A 18 11.38 8.75 8.51
N THR A 19 12.46 9.44 8.90
CA THR A 19 13.31 9.00 10.03
C THR A 19 12.50 8.80 11.31
N GLU A 20 11.66 9.76 11.66
CA GLU A 20 10.78 9.65 12.84
C GLU A 20 9.63 8.66 12.61
N ALA A 21 9.10 8.57 11.39
CA ALA A 21 8.08 7.57 11.07
C ALA A 21 8.61 6.14 11.26
N LEU A 22 9.89 5.89 10.95
CA LEU A 22 10.55 4.62 11.23
C LEU A 22 10.70 4.38 12.75
N ASP A 23 11.08 5.40 13.53
CA ASP A 23 11.14 5.29 14.99
C ASP A 23 9.79 4.90 15.59
N LYS A 24 8.73 5.62 15.19
CA LYS A 24 7.36 5.34 15.62
C LYS A 24 6.87 3.95 15.21
N THR A 25 7.27 3.48 14.03
CA THR A 25 6.96 2.12 13.54
C THR A 25 7.65 1.08 14.42
N GLN A 26 8.90 1.31 14.80
CA GLN A 26 9.65 0.44 15.72
C GLN A 26 9.05 0.43 17.12
N GLU A 27 8.71 1.60 17.68
CA GLU A 27 8.06 1.75 18.99
C GLU A 27 6.74 0.97 19.08
N LEU A 28 5.98 0.91 17.98
CA LEU A 28 4.76 0.11 17.88
C LEU A 28 5.02 -1.40 17.73
N GLY A 29 6.27 -1.83 17.69
CA GLY A 29 6.66 -3.23 17.52
C GLY A 29 6.40 -3.78 16.12
N LEU A 30 6.12 -2.92 15.13
CA LEU A 30 5.88 -3.31 13.75
C LEU A 30 7.19 -3.52 13.00
N LYS A 31 7.20 -4.54 12.14
CA LYS A 31 8.41 -4.95 11.39
C LYS A 31 8.34 -4.65 9.89
N TYR A 32 7.24 -4.08 9.43
CA TYR A 32 7.01 -3.82 8.01
C TYR A 32 6.47 -2.40 7.83
N ILE A 33 6.90 -1.76 6.75
CA ILE A 33 6.42 -0.43 6.38
C ILE A 33 6.23 -0.34 4.86
N GLU A 34 5.16 0.32 4.45
CA GLU A 34 4.97 0.85 3.11
C GLU A 34 5.19 2.36 3.16
N ILE A 35 6.03 2.90 2.29
CA ILE A 35 6.37 4.33 2.29
C ILE A 35 5.64 5.03 1.15
N TYR A 36 4.93 6.13 1.46
CA TYR A 36 4.25 6.91 0.43
C TYR A 36 5.26 7.81 -0.32
N PRO A 37 5.08 7.98 -1.66
CA PRO A 37 5.91 8.90 -2.44
C PRO A 37 5.69 10.35 -2.01
N GLY A 38 6.77 11.11 -1.90
CA GLY A 38 6.73 12.47 -1.36
C GLY A 38 6.93 12.57 0.15
N HIS A 39 7.15 11.46 0.86
CA HIS A 39 7.49 11.50 2.29
C HIS A 39 8.85 12.16 2.49
N LYS A 40 8.90 13.29 3.20
CA LYS A 40 10.16 13.95 3.54
C LYS A 40 11.04 13.01 4.36
N LEU A 41 12.31 12.90 3.98
CA LEU A 41 13.24 11.97 4.63
C LEU A 41 13.63 12.40 6.04
N GLY A 42 13.95 13.68 6.21
CA GLY A 42 14.44 14.23 7.48
C GLY A 42 15.87 13.84 7.82
N GLY A 43 16.29 14.06 9.05
CA GLY A 43 17.65 13.78 9.50
C GLY A 43 18.72 14.43 8.60
N LYS A 44 19.74 13.66 8.22
CA LYS A 44 20.82 14.16 7.35
C LYS A 44 20.40 14.47 5.91
N TRP A 45 19.22 14.02 5.48
CA TRP A 45 18.71 14.24 4.13
C TRP A 45 17.79 15.48 4.00
N GLY A 46 17.40 16.08 5.14
CA GLY A 46 16.57 17.29 5.17
C GLY A 46 15.23 17.12 4.45
N ASP A 47 14.96 18.02 3.51
CA ASP A 47 13.72 18.07 2.75
C ASP A 47 13.66 17.14 1.53
N LYS A 48 14.71 16.34 1.24
CA LYS A 48 14.63 15.30 0.21
C LYS A 48 13.38 14.44 0.47
N VAL A 49 12.72 14.01 -0.58
CA VAL A 49 11.53 13.17 -0.49
C VAL A 49 11.80 11.75 -0.96
N PHE A 50 11.05 10.80 -0.43
CA PHE A 50 11.08 9.43 -0.86
C PHE A 50 10.29 9.28 -2.16
N ASP A 51 10.97 9.03 -3.25
CA ASP A 51 10.36 8.73 -4.55
C ASP A 51 11.35 7.99 -5.48
N PHE A 52 10.90 7.65 -6.68
CA PHE A 52 11.70 6.91 -7.67
C PHE A 52 12.84 7.73 -8.30
N ASN A 53 13.00 9.02 -7.97
CA ASN A 53 14.12 9.85 -8.43
C ASN A 53 15.26 9.93 -7.41
N LEU A 54 15.14 9.26 -6.26
CA LEU A 54 16.22 9.20 -5.27
C LEU A 54 17.48 8.60 -5.87
N ASP A 55 18.63 9.19 -5.57
CA ASP A 55 19.95 8.65 -5.94
C ASP A 55 20.22 7.33 -5.22
N ALA A 56 21.06 6.49 -5.83
CA ALA A 56 21.35 5.13 -5.34
C ALA A 56 21.97 5.12 -3.93
N GLN A 57 22.78 6.12 -3.58
CA GLN A 57 23.37 6.21 -2.25
C GLN A 57 22.30 6.47 -1.19
N THR A 58 21.40 7.42 -1.44
CA THR A 58 20.29 7.72 -0.54
C THR A 58 19.34 6.50 -0.40
N GLN A 59 19.05 5.78 -1.51
CA GLN A 59 18.25 4.54 -1.46
C GLN A 59 18.90 3.50 -0.55
N LYS A 60 20.20 3.27 -0.68
CA LYS A 60 20.96 2.32 0.14
C LYS A 60 20.89 2.70 1.62
N GLU A 61 21.18 3.96 1.94
CA GLU A 61 21.20 4.46 3.31
C GLU A 61 19.82 4.38 4.00
N ILE A 62 18.71 4.62 3.27
CA ILE A 62 17.35 4.47 3.80
C ILE A 62 17.06 3.00 4.11
N LYS A 63 17.46 2.06 3.24
CA LYS A 63 17.31 0.63 3.52
C LYS A 63 18.10 0.21 4.77
N GLU A 64 19.33 0.67 4.88
CA GLU A 64 20.18 0.39 6.05
C GLU A 64 19.57 0.95 7.33
N LEU A 65 19.05 2.18 7.30
CA LEU A 65 18.36 2.78 8.45
C LEU A 65 17.13 1.96 8.85
N ALA A 66 16.27 1.59 7.91
CA ALA A 66 15.10 0.76 8.22
C ALA A 66 15.52 -0.60 8.79
N THR A 67 16.52 -1.24 8.20
CA THR A 67 17.06 -2.54 8.65
C THR A 67 17.65 -2.44 10.05
N SER A 68 18.40 -1.37 10.37
CA SER A 68 18.98 -1.15 11.71
C SER A 68 17.91 -1.05 12.81
N LYS A 69 16.69 -0.65 12.44
CA LYS A 69 15.51 -0.60 13.32
C LYS A 69 14.67 -1.89 13.30
N GLY A 70 15.14 -2.94 12.60
CA GLY A 70 14.41 -4.19 12.44
C GLY A 70 13.16 -4.08 11.57
N ILE A 71 13.10 -3.06 10.70
CA ILE A 71 11.97 -2.77 9.80
C ILE A 71 12.35 -3.12 8.37
N LYS A 72 11.49 -3.87 7.68
CA LYS A 72 11.56 -4.10 6.23
C LYS A 72 10.62 -3.16 5.50
N ILE A 73 11.13 -2.42 4.53
CA ILE A 73 10.30 -1.67 3.59
C ILE A 73 9.74 -2.68 2.59
N VAL A 74 8.42 -2.91 2.59
CA VAL A 74 7.78 -3.94 1.76
C VAL A 74 7.14 -3.40 0.50
N GLY A 75 6.83 -2.12 0.46
CA GLY A 75 6.17 -1.50 -0.67
C GLY A 75 6.27 0.01 -0.66
N THR A 76 5.82 0.60 -1.73
CA THR A 76 5.71 2.05 -1.89
C THR A 76 4.44 2.41 -2.67
N GLY A 77 3.81 3.51 -2.31
CA GLY A 77 2.59 4.02 -2.97
C GLY A 77 1.75 4.93 -2.06
N VAL A 78 0.74 5.56 -2.62
CA VAL A 78 0.07 5.25 -3.90
C VAL A 78 0.69 6.10 -5.01
N TYR A 79 1.12 5.47 -6.09
CA TYR A 79 1.54 6.15 -7.30
C TYR A 79 0.41 6.27 -8.31
N VAL A 80 0.31 7.46 -8.91
CA VAL A 80 -0.41 7.70 -10.15
C VAL A 80 0.64 8.20 -11.14
N ALA A 81 0.96 7.43 -12.17
CA ALA A 81 1.98 7.82 -13.13
C ALA A 81 1.49 9.01 -13.97
N GLU A 82 2.27 10.08 -14.01
CA GLU A 82 1.97 11.23 -14.88
C GLU A 82 2.21 10.90 -16.35
N LYS A 83 3.18 10.01 -16.61
CA LYS A 83 3.58 9.54 -17.94
C LYS A 83 3.86 8.04 -17.89
N SER A 84 3.46 7.33 -18.93
CA SER A 84 3.73 5.89 -19.05
C SER A 84 5.24 5.55 -18.94
N SER A 85 6.12 6.48 -19.35
CA SER A 85 7.59 6.32 -19.21
C SER A 85 8.08 6.26 -17.76
N ASP A 86 7.31 6.72 -16.80
CA ASP A 86 7.71 6.71 -15.40
C ASP A 86 7.55 5.32 -14.75
N TRP A 87 6.73 4.44 -15.33
CA TRP A 87 6.59 3.08 -14.86
C TRP A 87 7.91 2.35 -14.78
N GLU A 88 8.75 2.45 -15.81
CA GLU A 88 10.05 1.76 -15.78
C GLU A 88 10.96 2.29 -14.68
N LYS A 89 10.95 3.60 -14.41
CA LYS A 89 11.70 4.20 -13.30
C LYS A 89 11.19 3.69 -11.94
N MET A 90 9.87 3.64 -11.76
CA MET A 90 9.23 3.13 -10.54
C MET A 90 9.61 1.67 -10.28
N PHE A 91 9.61 0.83 -11.31
CA PHE A 91 10.01 -0.58 -11.17
C PHE A 91 11.51 -0.75 -10.89
N LYS A 92 12.38 0.04 -11.55
CA LYS A 92 13.83 0.06 -11.25
C LYS A 92 14.08 0.46 -9.79
N PHE A 93 13.41 1.51 -9.34
CA PHE A 93 13.46 1.96 -7.95
C PHE A 93 12.96 0.87 -6.99
N ALA A 94 11.80 0.30 -7.24
CA ALA A 94 11.26 -0.77 -6.40
C ALA A 94 12.22 -1.97 -6.31
N LYS A 95 12.86 -2.34 -7.42
CA LYS A 95 13.87 -3.39 -7.44
C LYS A 95 15.11 -3.04 -6.64
N ALA A 96 15.63 -1.81 -6.78
CA ALA A 96 16.79 -1.32 -6.04
C ALA A 96 16.53 -1.24 -4.52
N MET A 97 15.28 -0.92 -4.15
CA MET A 97 14.82 -0.87 -2.76
C MET A 97 14.42 -2.23 -2.17
N ASP A 98 14.49 -3.34 -2.93
CA ASP A 98 14.03 -4.68 -2.54
C ASP A 98 12.56 -4.74 -2.12
N LEU A 99 11.72 -3.94 -2.78
CA LEU A 99 10.29 -3.91 -2.51
C LEU A 99 9.61 -5.15 -3.09
N GLU A 100 8.54 -5.58 -2.43
CA GLU A 100 7.71 -6.71 -2.88
C GLU A 100 6.59 -6.27 -3.82
N PHE A 101 6.12 -5.03 -3.64
CA PHE A 101 5.03 -4.48 -4.45
C PHE A 101 5.11 -2.95 -4.59
N ILE A 102 4.45 -2.46 -5.63
CA ILE A 102 4.14 -1.04 -5.83
C ILE A 102 2.63 -0.88 -5.67
N THR A 103 2.20 0.01 -4.78
CA THR A 103 0.80 0.41 -4.66
C THR A 103 0.54 1.58 -5.61
N CYS A 104 -0.43 1.44 -6.51
CA CYS A 104 -0.65 2.42 -7.58
C CYS A 104 -2.07 2.36 -8.13
N GLU A 105 -2.39 3.32 -9.01
CA GLU A 105 -3.60 3.34 -9.84
C GLU A 105 -3.17 3.55 -11.30
N PRO A 106 -2.89 2.48 -12.05
CA PRO A 106 -2.49 2.58 -13.45
C PRO A 106 -3.61 3.16 -14.31
N ALA A 107 -3.27 4.00 -15.29
CA ALA A 107 -4.21 4.34 -16.34
C ALA A 107 -4.63 3.06 -17.11
N LEU A 108 -5.87 3.00 -17.59
CA LEU A 108 -6.39 1.82 -18.27
C LEU A 108 -5.56 1.44 -19.52
N SER A 109 -4.91 2.42 -20.15
CA SER A 109 -4.00 2.23 -21.29
C SER A 109 -2.65 1.61 -20.91
N ASP A 110 -2.25 1.65 -19.65
CA ASP A 110 -0.89 1.26 -19.22
C ASP A 110 -0.77 -0.22 -18.82
N TRP A 111 -1.87 -0.95 -18.75
CA TRP A 111 -1.89 -2.29 -18.20
C TRP A 111 -0.92 -3.28 -18.86
N ASP A 112 -0.75 -3.22 -20.17
CA ASP A 112 0.16 -4.14 -20.88
C ASP A 112 1.62 -3.84 -20.50
N LEU A 113 1.97 -2.56 -20.40
CA LEU A 113 3.29 -2.13 -19.96
C LEU A 113 3.54 -2.51 -18.48
N VAL A 114 2.57 -2.21 -17.62
CA VAL A 114 2.66 -2.50 -16.17
C VAL A 114 2.80 -4.00 -15.92
N GLU A 115 2.03 -4.84 -16.62
CA GLU A 115 2.14 -6.30 -16.52
C GLU A 115 3.50 -6.80 -17.00
N LYS A 116 3.99 -6.31 -18.13
CA LYS A 116 5.32 -6.63 -18.66
C LYS A 116 6.41 -6.31 -17.63
N LEU A 117 6.39 -5.10 -17.07
CA LEU A 117 7.37 -4.65 -16.08
C LEU A 117 7.26 -5.44 -14.77
N SER A 118 6.04 -5.74 -14.31
CA SER A 118 5.82 -6.58 -13.13
C SER A 118 6.49 -7.95 -13.26
N LYS A 119 6.34 -8.59 -14.41
CA LYS A 119 7.01 -9.87 -14.72
C LYS A 119 8.55 -9.70 -14.79
N GLN A 120 9.02 -8.68 -15.51
CA GLN A 120 10.44 -8.41 -15.73
C GLN A 120 11.20 -8.18 -14.42
N TYR A 121 10.65 -7.37 -13.52
CA TYR A 121 11.30 -6.99 -12.27
C TYR A 121 10.94 -7.90 -11.10
N ASN A 122 9.96 -8.80 -11.28
CA ASN A 122 9.38 -9.64 -10.23
C ASN A 122 8.85 -8.81 -9.04
N ILE A 123 8.13 -7.72 -9.35
CA ILE A 123 7.48 -6.81 -8.38
C ILE A 123 5.98 -6.87 -8.62
N LYS A 124 5.21 -7.09 -7.56
CA LYS A 124 3.75 -7.13 -7.64
C LYS A 124 3.17 -5.72 -7.79
N ILE A 125 2.01 -5.65 -8.43
CA ILE A 125 1.22 -4.41 -8.55
C ILE A 125 -0.02 -4.53 -7.68
N SER A 126 -0.09 -3.66 -6.68
CA SER A 126 -1.16 -3.62 -5.69
C SER A 126 -2.03 -2.39 -5.94
N VAL A 127 -3.15 -2.58 -6.66
CA VAL A 127 -4.00 -1.48 -7.11
C VAL A 127 -4.86 -0.95 -5.97
N HIS A 128 -4.70 0.32 -5.68
CA HIS A 128 -5.43 1.02 -4.62
C HIS A 128 -6.81 1.48 -5.10
N ASN A 129 -7.78 1.45 -4.21
CA ASN A 129 -9.15 1.86 -4.49
C ASN A 129 -9.47 3.21 -3.84
N HIS A 130 -8.97 4.32 -4.40
CA HIS A 130 -9.47 5.63 -3.98
C HIS A 130 -10.98 5.75 -4.26
N PRO A 131 -11.72 6.63 -3.54
CA PRO A 131 -13.10 6.96 -3.86
C PRO A 131 -13.24 7.50 -5.29
N GLN A 132 -14.49 7.55 -5.77
CA GLN A 132 -14.77 8.24 -7.03
C GLN A 132 -14.14 9.65 -7.04
N PRO A 133 -13.54 10.07 -8.17
CA PRO A 133 -13.67 9.51 -9.52
C PRO A 133 -12.62 8.46 -9.91
N SER A 134 -11.93 7.80 -8.98
CA SER A 134 -10.97 6.75 -9.31
C SER A 134 -11.64 5.62 -10.13
N ASP A 135 -10.95 5.14 -11.16
CA ASP A 135 -11.40 3.99 -11.96
C ASP A 135 -11.52 2.71 -11.12
N TYR A 136 -10.81 2.64 -9.99
CA TYR A 136 -10.70 1.43 -9.17
C TYR A 136 -11.52 1.48 -7.86
N TRP A 137 -12.45 2.42 -7.74
CA TRP A 137 -13.20 2.64 -6.49
C TRP A 137 -14.00 1.43 -5.98
N LYS A 138 -14.32 0.47 -6.86
CA LYS A 138 -15.02 -0.77 -6.50
C LYS A 138 -14.32 -2.01 -7.06
N PRO A 139 -14.49 -3.19 -6.43
CA PRO A 139 -13.82 -4.43 -6.82
C PRO A 139 -14.02 -4.83 -8.27
N GLU A 140 -15.23 -4.71 -8.79
CA GLU A 140 -15.59 -5.13 -10.15
C GLU A 140 -14.75 -4.42 -11.22
N ASN A 141 -14.44 -3.14 -10.99
CA ASN A 141 -13.65 -2.35 -11.93
C ASN A 141 -12.21 -2.88 -12.02
N LEU A 142 -11.60 -3.16 -10.86
CA LEU A 142 -10.27 -3.77 -10.83
C LEU A 142 -10.28 -5.16 -11.48
N LEU A 143 -11.24 -6.02 -11.09
CA LEU A 143 -11.34 -7.39 -11.63
C LEU A 143 -11.51 -7.38 -13.15
N LYS A 144 -12.26 -6.42 -13.70
CA LYS A 144 -12.38 -6.22 -15.13
C LYS A 144 -11.04 -5.85 -15.77
N ALA A 145 -10.30 -4.89 -15.16
CA ALA A 145 -9.03 -4.40 -15.68
C ALA A 145 -7.93 -5.48 -15.69
N ILE A 146 -7.93 -6.37 -14.68
CA ILE A 146 -6.93 -7.44 -14.55
C ILE A 146 -7.43 -8.81 -15.03
N SER A 147 -8.57 -8.87 -15.69
CA SER A 147 -9.12 -10.13 -16.25
C SER A 147 -8.14 -10.75 -17.24
N GLY A 148 -7.85 -12.05 -17.08
CA GLY A 148 -6.88 -12.76 -17.93
C GLY A 148 -5.41 -12.42 -17.69
N ARG A 149 -5.10 -11.48 -16.79
CA ARG A 149 -3.74 -11.04 -16.50
C ARG A 149 -3.09 -11.83 -15.35
N SER A 150 -1.78 -11.68 -15.22
CA SER A 150 -0.93 -12.34 -14.23
C SER A 150 -1.45 -12.19 -12.79
N GLN A 151 -1.19 -13.19 -11.95
CA GLN A 151 -1.46 -13.16 -10.51
C GLN A 151 -0.56 -12.16 -9.74
N SER A 152 0.47 -11.62 -10.38
CA SER A 152 1.27 -10.52 -9.81
C SER A 152 0.53 -9.18 -9.77
N LEU A 153 -0.62 -9.08 -10.42
CA LEU A 153 -1.49 -7.91 -10.43
C LEU A 153 -2.71 -8.17 -9.52
N GLY A 154 -2.93 -7.30 -8.56
CA GLY A 154 -4.03 -7.47 -7.61
C GLY A 154 -4.35 -6.19 -6.85
N SER A 155 -5.04 -6.33 -5.74
CA SER A 155 -5.60 -5.22 -4.97
C SER A 155 -4.72 -4.82 -3.78
N CYS A 156 -4.56 -3.52 -3.60
CA CYS A 156 -4.36 -2.88 -2.30
C CYS A 156 -5.75 -2.49 -1.77
N SER A 157 -6.37 -3.36 -1.01
CA SER A 157 -7.75 -3.18 -0.54
C SER A 157 -7.82 -2.15 0.59
N ASP A 158 -8.18 -0.89 0.28
CA ASP A 158 -8.45 0.12 1.30
C ASP A 158 -9.90 0.02 1.78
N VAL A 159 -10.10 -0.64 2.91
CA VAL A 159 -11.43 -0.90 3.45
C VAL A 159 -12.15 0.37 3.91
N GLY A 160 -11.41 1.43 4.23
CA GLY A 160 -11.98 2.71 4.62
C GLY A 160 -12.57 3.46 3.43
N HIS A 161 -11.96 3.36 2.26
CA HIS A 161 -12.49 3.98 1.05
C HIS A 161 -13.79 3.31 0.60
N TRP A 162 -13.86 1.98 0.59
CA TRP A 162 -15.12 1.29 0.30
C TRP A 162 -16.24 1.73 1.23
N ARG A 163 -15.93 1.86 2.52
CA ARG A 163 -16.92 2.33 3.49
C ARG A 163 -17.41 3.75 3.20
N ARG A 164 -16.54 4.65 2.74
CA ARG A 164 -16.94 6.01 2.32
C ARG A 164 -17.90 6.00 1.15
N GLU A 165 -17.68 5.09 0.22
CA GLU A 165 -18.54 4.87 -0.94
C GLU A 165 -19.81 4.06 -0.62
N GLY A 166 -20.03 3.69 0.65
CA GLY A 166 -21.21 2.94 1.09
C GLY A 166 -21.17 1.45 0.76
N LEU A 167 -20.02 0.93 0.31
CA LEU A 167 -19.84 -0.48 0.00
C LEU A 167 -19.64 -1.32 1.26
N ASN A 168 -20.09 -2.57 1.22
CA ASN A 168 -19.80 -3.54 2.28
C ASN A 168 -18.39 -4.07 2.12
N GLN A 169 -17.52 -3.75 3.08
CA GLN A 169 -16.11 -4.10 3.06
C GLN A 169 -15.86 -5.61 2.96
N ILE A 170 -16.69 -6.41 3.65
CA ILE A 170 -16.54 -7.87 3.66
C ILE A 170 -16.88 -8.45 2.28
N ASP A 171 -17.93 -7.94 1.65
CA ASP A 171 -18.35 -8.42 0.33
C ASP A 171 -17.30 -8.01 -0.75
N CYS A 172 -16.72 -6.80 -0.61
CA CYS A 172 -15.61 -6.38 -1.47
C CYS A 172 -14.38 -7.31 -1.32
N LEU A 173 -14.00 -7.65 -0.08
CA LEU A 173 -12.88 -8.57 0.17
C LEU A 173 -13.16 -9.98 -0.38
N LYS A 174 -14.40 -10.47 -0.26
CA LYS A 174 -14.79 -11.79 -0.82
C LYS A 174 -14.68 -11.80 -2.34
N GLN A 175 -15.11 -10.73 -3.02
CA GLN A 175 -15.00 -10.62 -4.48
C GLN A 175 -13.53 -10.65 -4.94
N LEU A 176 -12.63 -10.04 -4.17
CA LEU A 176 -11.19 -9.97 -4.48
C LEU A 176 -10.38 -11.17 -3.96
N LYS A 177 -11.06 -12.22 -3.45
CA LYS A 177 -10.37 -13.43 -2.97
C LYS A 177 -9.37 -13.95 -4.01
N GLY A 178 -8.12 -14.21 -3.58
CA GLY A 178 -7.04 -14.66 -4.46
C GLY A 178 -6.34 -13.55 -5.25
N ARG A 179 -6.82 -12.30 -5.15
CA ARG A 179 -6.23 -11.13 -5.83
C ARG A 179 -5.76 -10.04 -4.87
N ILE A 180 -5.89 -10.22 -3.56
CA ILE A 180 -5.44 -9.23 -2.57
C ILE A 180 -3.93 -9.40 -2.35
N ILE A 181 -3.16 -8.34 -2.62
CA ILE A 181 -1.71 -8.26 -2.42
C ILE A 181 -1.40 -7.57 -1.09
N SER A 182 -2.03 -6.42 -0.87
CA SER A 182 -1.92 -5.67 0.38
C SER A 182 -3.28 -5.13 0.82
N LEU A 183 -3.36 -4.65 2.05
CA LEU A 183 -4.60 -4.17 2.63
C LEU A 183 -4.30 -2.90 3.44
N HIS A 184 -4.94 -1.78 3.10
CA HIS A 184 -4.94 -0.59 3.94
C HIS A 184 -6.13 -0.65 4.89
N PHE A 185 -5.82 -0.88 6.16
CA PHE A 185 -6.84 -1.01 7.18
C PHE A 185 -7.09 0.34 7.85
N LYS A 186 -8.29 0.89 7.64
CA LYS A 186 -8.75 2.15 8.22
C LYS A 186 -10.05 1.95 8.97
N ASP A 187 -10.13 2.49 10.18
CA ASP A 187 -11.41 2.61 10.88
C ASP A 187 -12.04 3.97 10.58
N ILE A 188 -13.14 3.97 9.86
CA ILE A 188 -13.85 5.18 9.43
C ILE A 188 -15.31 5.09 9.86
N ALA A 189 -15.81 6.15 10.52
CA ALA A 189 -17.22 6.26 10.86
C ALA A 189 -18.09 6.38 9.59
N PRO A 190 -19.35 5.86 9.58
CA PRO A 190 -20.26 6.04 8.46
C PRO A 190 -20.58 7.52 8.23
N LYS A 191 -20.64 7.94 6.97
CA LYS A 191 -21.07 9.26 6.45
C LYS A 191 -20.76 10.47 7.36
N ARG A 192 -19.77 11.26 7.00
CA ARG A 192 -19.14 12.44 7.61
C ARG A 192 -17.88 12.09 8.41
N ALA A 193 -17.02 11.33 7.79
CA ALA A 193 -15.98 10.64 8.46
C ALA A 193 -14.74 11.50 8.67
N THR A 194 -14.60 12.03 9.84
CA THR A 194 -13.27 12.18 10.43
C THR A 194 -12.69 10.78 10.67
N ARG A 195 -11.41 10.59 10.34
CA ARG A 195 -10.68 9.36 10.69
C ARG A 195 -10.72 9.19 12.20
N ARG A 196 -11.02 7.99 12.68
CA ARG A 196 -10.95 7.65 14.10
C ARG A 196 -9.80 6.67 14.32
N ASN A 197 -9.18 6.75 15.46
CA ASN A 197 -8.11 5.83 15.85
C ASN A 197 -8.65 4.40 15.92
N LEU A 198 -7.89 3.46 15.38
CA LEU A 198 -8.13 2.03 15.53
C LEU A 198 -8.13 1.70 17.02
N GLY A 199 -9.20 1.08 17.50
CA GLY A 199 -9.31 0.69 18.90
C GLY A 199 -10.28 1.50 19.75
N HIS A 200 -10.76 2.66 19.32
CA HIS A 200 -11.87 3.32 19.96
C HIS A 200 -13.20 2.66 19.55
N ARG A 201 -13.60 1.71 20.36
CA ARG A 201 -14.93 1.05 20.47
C ARG A 201 -15.90 1.25 19.28
N HIS A 202 -15.48 0.88 18.07
CA HIS A 202 -16.45 0.65 17.01
C HIS A 202 -16.62 -0.87 16.86
N PRO A 203 -17.81 -1.44 17.15
CA PRO A 203 -18.03 -2.90 17.10
C PRO A 203 -17.65 -3.55 15.77
N ARG A 204 -17.54 -2.74 14.71
CA ARG A 204 -17.27 -3.21 13.34
C ARG A 204 -15.78 -3.39 12.99
N CYS A 205 -14.86 -2.74 13.72
CA CYS A 205 -13.41 -2.98 13.53
C CYS A 205 -13.03 -4.40 13.96
N LYS A 206 -13.53 -4.82 15.12
CA LYS A 206 -13.35 -6.21 15.59
C LYS A 206 -13.95 -7.21 14.59
N GLY A 207 -15.13 -6.93 14.06
CA GLY A 207 -15.77 -7.79 13.06
C GLY A 207 -14.99 -7.88 11.73
N ASN A 208 -14.30 -6.83 11.31
CA ASN A 208 -13.48 -6.86 10.11
C ASN A 208 -12.21 -7.71 10.30
N VAL A 209 -11.52 -7.59 11.43
CA VAL A 209 -10.32 -8.39 11.71
C VAL A 209 -10.67 -9.87 11.92
N GLU A 210 -11.76 -10.16 12.61
CA GLU A 210 -12.20 -11.54 12.87
C GLU A 210 -12.79 -12.23 11.62
N ARG A 211 -13.43 -11.46 10.72
CA ARG A 211 -14.05 -12.00 9.49
C ARG A 211 -13.18 -11.91 8.25
N THR A 212 -12.08 -11.18 8.28
CA THR A 212 -11.06 -11.17 7.22
C THR A 212 -10.17 -12.42 7.25
N GLN A 213 -10.59 -13.52 7.85
CA GLN A 213 -10.05 -14.82 7.51
C GLN A 213 -10.38 -15.12 6.05
N ILE A 214 -9.65 -14.48 5.15
CA ILE A 214 -9.59 -14.90 3.75
C ILE A 214 -8.61 -16.07 3.78
N PRO A 215 -9.04 -17.31 3.61
CA PRO A 215 -8.25 -18.50 3.98
C PRO A 215 -6.92 -18.64 3.25
N GLU A 216 -6.64 -17.83 2.25
CA GLU A 216 -5.44 -17.93 1.40
C GLU A 216 -4.67 -16.61 1.31
N PHE A 217 -5.02 -15.60 2.14
CA PHE A 217 -4.31 -14.33 2.11
C PHE A 217 -2.97 -14.43 2.84
N GLN A 218 -1.88 -14.30 2.09
CA GLN A 218 -0.50 -14.21 2.59
C GLN A 218 0.10 -12.85 2.21
N GLY A 219 -0.55 -11.78 2.61
CA GLY A 219 -0.15 -10.42 2.27
C GLY A 219 0.18 -9.55 3.48
N SER A 220 0.43 -8.29 3.21
CA SER A 220 0.67 -7.28 4.23
C SER A 220 -0.61 -6.52 4.55
N ILE A 221 -0.96 -6.45 5.83
CA ILE A 221 -2.00 -5.56 6.35
C ILE A 221 -1.29 -4.32 6.88
N LEU A 222 -1.56 -3.18 6.26
CA LEU A 222 -0.90 -1.93 6.57
C LEU A 222 -1.89 -1.00 7.27
N TYR A 223 -1.55 -0.60 8.47
CA TYR A 223 -2.33 0.38 9.20
C TYR A 223 -2.16 1.76 8.56
N ARG A 224 -3.30 2.38 8.24
CA ARG A 224 -3.37 3.75 7.76
C ARG A 224 -4.42 4.48 8.61
N VAL A 225 -3.94 5.37 9.46
CA VAL A 225 -4.81 6.22 10.30
C VAL A 225 -5.13 7.52 9.60
#